data_95d55f95dbc362fbab47209cfa57396a
#
_entry.id   95d55f95dbc362fbab47209cfa57396a
#
_cell.length_a   1.000
_cell.length_b   1.000
_cell.length_c   1.000
_cell.angle_alpha   90.00
_cell.angle_beta   90.00
_cell.angle_gamma   90.00
#
_symmetry.space_group_name_H-M   'P 1'
#
loop_
_entity.id
_entity.type
_entity.pdbx_description
1 polymer ?
#
loop_
_entity_poly.entity_id
_entity_poly.type
_entity_poly.pdbx_seq_one_letter_code
_entity_poly.pdbx_strand_id
1 'polypeptide(L)'
;MTRHVLSLSRCLGVGLFGLIIGQAFLPAQAQTMSTNSPSSALPPGIERSTFGRLPDGREVDCYRIINDNGIEMRVINYGGIIVSLKTPDRQGQMDDIVLGFDSLDDYLSDAYRQANPYFGALIGRYGNRIANGRFTLDGETYHLPTNDGPNTLHGGDIGFNQRLWHAEPFSSAEGRGLVLTYTSADGEEGFPGRLSTRVSYTLTDDNELVIDYRARTSRATPVNLTQHSYFNLQGEGSGSVLNQQLMINASAYTPIDETLIPTGNIADVSGTPFDFREPTVIGARLGQRNTQLAYAKGYDHNFVLSKNPGQIGHPTLAAKVIDPQSGRVLEVATTEPGLQFYSGNFLDGSLIGKNGRPYTHRSGLALETQHFPDSPNQPNFPSTILKPEETYHSQTVYRFSTTQAMTQASSY
;
A
#
# COMPACT_ATOMS: atom_id res chain seq x y z
N MET A 1 -74.48 14.76 10.85
CA MET A 1 -74.93 15.63 11.96
C MET A 1 -73.65 16.36 12.41
N THR A 2 -73.44 17.59 12.36
CA THR A 2 -74.02 18.89 12.32
C THR A 2 -72.80 19.83 12.08
N ARG A 3 -72.70 20.50 11.03
CA ARG A 3 -73.02 21.89 10.60
C ARG A 3 -72.58 23.01 11.56
N HIS A 4 -71.87 23.98 10.95
CA HIS A 4 -71.97 25.44 11.01
C HIS A 4 -70.81 26.15 11.73
N VAL A 5 -70.34 27.42 11.42
CA VAL A 5 -70.78 28.45 10.46
C VAL A 5 -69.63 29.49 10.33
N LEU A 6 -69.58 30.13 9.19
CA LEU A 6 -68.83 31.35 8.82
C LEU A 6 -69.09 32.57 9.74
N SER A 7 -68.11 33.48 9.84
CA SER A 7 -68.38 34.85 10.03
C SER A 7 -67.36 35.74 9.30
N LEU A 8 -67.87 36.49 8.31
CA LEU A 8 -67.21 37.67 7.70
C LEU A 8 -67.45 38.90 8.62
N SER A 9 -66.47 39.78 8.68
CA SER A 9 -66.75 41.20 8.99
C SER A 9 -65.84 42.11 8.14
N ARG A 10 -66.51 42.95 7.34
CA ARG A 10 -65.99 44.07 6.62
C ARG A 10 -65.97 45.32 7.57
N CYS A 11 -64.94 46.16 7.43
CA CYS A 11 -65.15 47.63 7.67
C CYS A 11 -64.27 48.46 6.74
N LEU A 12 -64.90 49.46 6.14
CA LEU A 12 -64.40 50.49 5.27
C LEU A 12 -63.43 51.45 6.01
N GLY A 13 -62.40 51.98 5.41
CA GLY A 13 -62.31 53.14 4.59
C GLY A 13 -61.67 54.33 5.33
N VAL A 14 -60.71 54.97 4.77
CA VAL A 14 -60.59 56.45 4.57
C VAL A 14 -59.20 56.68 3.93
N GLY A 15 -59.20 57.37 2.82
CA GLY A 15 -57.99 57.74 2.08
C GLY A 15 -57.33 59.03 2.66
N LEU A 16 -55.99 59.05 2.45
CA LEU A 16 -55.28 60.35 2.51
C LEU A 16 -54.22 60.36 1.38
N PHE A 17 -54.37 61.44 0.57
CA PHE A 17 -53.44 61.82 -0.49
C PHE A 17 -52.09 62.20 0.13
N GLY A 18 -51.00 61.65 -0.30
CA GLY A 18 -49.63 62.00 0.08
C GLY A 18 -48.68 61.96 -1.12
N LEU A 19 -48.04 63.09 -1.35
CA LEU A 19 -47.11 63.40 -2.44
C LEU A 19 -46.11 62.35 -2.79
N ILE A 20 -45.99 62.03 -4.08
CA ILE A 20 -44.91 61.19 -4.65
C ILE A 20 -43.69 62.10 -4.85
N ILE A 21 -42.64 61.91 -4.07
CA ILE A 21 -41.29 62.39 -4.37
C ILE A 21 -40.54 61.23 -5.06
N GLY A 22 -40.28 61.43 -6.35
CA GLY A 22 -39.52 60.50 -7.15
C GLY A 22 -38.03 60.40 -6.69
N GLN A 23 -37.66 59.33 -6.14
CA GLN A 23 -36.22 58.94 -6.01
C GLN A 23 -35.84 58.11 -7.20
N ALA A 24 -34.88 58.62 -7.99
CA ALA A 24 -34.27 57.92 -9.06
C ALA A 24 -33.43 56.75 -8.49
N PHE A 25 -33.85 55.51 -8.76
CA PHE A 25 -33.01 54.33 -8.52
C PHE A 25 -31.91 54.30 -9.57
N LEU A 26 -30.66 54.50 -9.14
CA LEU A 26 -29.47 54.11 -9.90
C LEU A 26 -29.37 52.56 -9.94
N PRO A 27 -29.09 51.96 -11.10
CA PRO A 27 -28.92 50.53 -11.16
C PRO A 27 -27.67 50.11 -10.36
N ALA A 28 -27.83 49.20 -9.41
CA ALA A 28 -26.74 48.55 -8.71
C ALA A 28 -25.88 47.85 -9.75
N GLN A 29 -24.61 48.26 -9.89
CA GLN A 29 -23.61 47.50 -10.63
C GLN A 29 -23.44 46.18 -9.93
N ALA A 30 -23.78 45.09 -10.62
CA ALA A 30 -23.43 43.76 -10.21
C ALA A 30 -21.90 43.67 -10.22
N GLN A 31 -21.29 43.67 -9.03
CA GLN A 31 -19.90 43.24 -8.87
C GLN A 31 -19.88 41.75 -9.21
N THR A 32 -19.32 41.42 -10.37
CA THR A 32 -18.89 40.07 -10.70
C THR A 32 -17.84 39.70 -9.66
N MET A 33 -18.25 38.91 -8.65
CA MET A 33 -17.30 38.16 -7.80
C MET A 33 -16.56 37.23 -8.74
N SER A 34 -15.33 37.60 -9.05
CA SER A 34 -14.36 36.70 -9.64
C SER A 34 -14.14 35.56 -8.62
N THR A 35 -14.72 34.41 -8.90
CA THR A 35 -14.36 33.17 -8.21
C THR A 35 -12.95 32.80 -8.66
N ASN A 36 -11.97 33.46 -8.04
CA ASN A 36 -10.62 32.91 -8.04
C ASN A 36 -10.71 31.58 -7.27
N SER A 37 -10.92 30.50 -7.98
CA SER A 37 -10.52 29.19 -7.47
C SER A 37 -9.04 29.29 -7.10
N PRO A 38 -8.63 28.93 -5.88
CA PRO A 38 -7.22 28.95 -5.55
C PRO A 38 -6.51 28.07 -6.57
N SER A 39 -5.60 28.65 -7.34
CA SER A 39 -4.61 27.91 -8.10
C SER A 39 -3.93 27.02 -7.07
N SER A 40 -4.20 25.73 -7.08
CA SER A 40 -3.60 24.77 -6.18
C SER A 40 -2.15 24.55 -6.64
N ALA A 41 -1.27 25.49 -6.29
CA ALA A 41 0.16 25.24 -6.39
C ALA A 41 0.47 24.01 -5.55
N LEU A 42 1.22 23.06 -6.13
CA LEU A 42 1.66 21.88 -5.43
C LEU A 42 2.56 22.29 -4.25
N PRO A 43 2.55 21.52 -3.13
CA PRO A 43 3.47 21.75 -2.03
C PRO A 43 4.93 21.70 -2.50
N PRO A 44 5.84 22.47 -1.90
CA PRO A 44 7.26 22.40 -2.22
C PRO A 44 7.82 20.98 -2.09
N GLY A 45 8.67 20.57 -3.02
CA GLY A 45 9.25 19.21 -3.07
C GLY A 45 8.31 18.14 -3.64
N ILE A 46 7.14 18.56 -4.18
CA ILE A 46 6.22 17.67 -4.89
C ILE A 46 5.98 18.19 -6.30
N GLU A 47 6.17 17.31 -7.27
CA GLU A 47 5.89 17.57 -8.69
C GLU A 47 4.82 16.57 -9.17
N ARG A 48 3.94 17.00 -10.06
CA ARG A 48 2.95 16.15 -10.73
C ARG A 48 3.17 16.17 -12.23
N SER A 49 3.10 15.03 -12.85
CA SER A 49 3.15 14.86 -14.31
C SER A 49 2.19 13.77 -14.75
N THR A 50 1.79 13.77 -16.01
CA THR A 50 1.05 12.65 -16.61
C THR A 50 2.00 11.47 -16.77
N PHE A 51 1.62 10.29 -16.25
CA PHE A 51 2.34 9.03 -16.44
C PHE A 51 1.84 8.25 -17.66
N GLY A 52 0.57 8.42 -18.01
CA GLY A 52 -0.07 7.80 -19.16
C GLY A 52 -1.59 7.92 -19.11
N ARG A 53 -2.27 7.19 -20.01
CA ARG A 53 -3.73 7.09 -20.04
C ARG A 53 -4.18 5.64 -20.06
N LEU A 54 -5.19 5.33 -19.26
CA LEU A 54 -5.85 4.03 -19.30
C LEU A 54 -6.61 3.84 -20.63
N PRO A 55 -6.94 2.60 -21.03
CA PRO A 55 -7.68 2.32 -22.24
C PRO A 55 -9.05 3.03 -22.34
N ASP A 56 -9.66 3.38 -21.21
CA ASP A 56 -10.90 4.14 -21.12
C ASP A 56 -10.72 5.66 -21.22
N GLY A 57 -9.47 6.13 -21.41
CA GLY A 57 -9.10 7.53 -21.56
C GLY A 57 -8.80 8.27 -20.25
N ARG A 58 -9.01 7.67 -19.08
CA ARG A 58 -8.67 8.30 -17.81
C ARG A 58 -7.16 8.47 -17.67
N GLU A 59 -6.75 9.64 -17.18
CA GLU A 59 -5.35 9.98 -16.98
C GLU A 59 -4.81 9.34 -15.72
N VAL A 60 -3.57 8.84 -15.81
CA VAL A 60 -2.78 8.35 -14.68
C VAL A 60 -1.70 9.39 -14.39
N ASP A 61 -1.73 9.91 -13.17
CA ASP A 61 -0.76 10.88 -12.68
C ASP A 61 0.43 10.20 -12.00
N CYS A 62 1.60 10.80 -12.16
CA CYS A 62 2.80 10.49 -11.39
C CYS A 62 3.14 11.66 -10.47
N TYR A 63 3.35 11.38 -9.20
CA TYR A 63 3.80 12.33 -8.19
C TYR A 63 5.25 12.01 -7.83
N ARG A 64 6.13 12.98 -8.03
CA ARG A 64 7.53 12.94 -7.61
C ARG A 64 7.65 13.72 -6.31
N ILE A 65 8.11 13.05 -5.26
CA ILE A 65 8.20 13.58 -3.89
C ILE A 65 9.65 13.47 -3.44
N ILE A 66 10.25 14.59 -2.98
CA ILE A 66 11.65 14.64 -2.53
C ILE A 66 11.69 15.23 -1.13
N ASN A 67 12.41 14.56 -0.21
CA ASN A 67 12.70 15.12 1.11
C ASN A 67 13.93 16.05 1.09
N ASP A 68 14.20 16.72 2.21
CA ASP A 68 15.31 17.67 2.31
C ASP A 68 16.69 16.99 2.24
N ASN A 69 16.76 15.68 2.42
CA ASN A 69 17.99 14.89 2.30
C ASN A 69 18.20 14.29 0.89
N GLY A 70 17.29 14.57 -0.05
CA GLY A 70 17.40 14.15 -1.45
C GLY A 70 16.87 12.74 -1.74
N ILE A 71 16.27 12.05 -0.77
CA ILE A 71 15.53 10.82 -1.08
C ILE A 71 14.34 11.19 -1.95
N GLU A 72 14.17 10.46 -3.04
CA GLU A 72 13.14 10.68 -4.06
C GLU A 72 12.24 9.47 -4.17
N MET A 73 10.93 9.70 -4.11
CA MET A 73 9.90 8.70 -4.38
C MET A 73 9.02 9.14 -5.55
N ARG A 74 8.71 8.23 -6.47
CA ARG A 74 7.72 8.44 -7.52
C ARG A 74 6.56 7.48 -7.32
N VAL A 75 5.35 8.01 -7.28
CA VAL A 75 4.10 7.25 -7.07
C VAL A 75 3.12 7.58 -8.17
N ILE A 76 2.46 6.57 -8.74
CA ILE A 76 1.34 6.76 -9.64
C ILE A 76 0.02 6.46 -8.95
N ASN A 77 -1.04 7.17 -9.34
CA ASN A 77 -2.37 6.97 -8.77
C ASN A 77 -3.12 5.75 -9.35
N TYR A 78 -2.56 5.05 -10.32
CA TYR A 78 -3.00 3.71 -10.70
C TYR A 78 -2.36 2.70 -9.75
N GLY A 79 -3.20 1.97 -9.02
CA GLY A 79 -2.75 1.00 -8.02
C GLY A 79 -2.00 1.58 -6.82
N GLY A 80 -1.86 2.90 -6.70
CA GLY A 80 -1.01 3.52 -5.69
C GLY A 80 0.44 3.05 -5.78
N ILE A 81 0.90 2.76 -7.01
CA ILE A 81 2.18 2.09 -7.26
C ILE A 81 3.35 3.03 -6.98
N ILE A 82 4.28 2.59 -6.13
CA ILE A 82 5.61 3.20 -6.01
C ILE A 82 6.46 2.70 -7.18
N VAL A 83 6.64 3.53 -8.19
CA VAL A 83 7.37 3.17 -9.41
C VAL A 83 8.88 3.37 -9.29
N SER A 84 9.32 4.21 -8.34
CA SER A 84 10.73 4.52 -8.10
C SER A 84 10.93 4.98 -6.66
N LEU A 85 12.04 4.58 -6.06
CA LEU A 85 12.47 5.03 -4.73
C LEU A 85 14.00 5.11 -4.71
N LYS A 86 14.53 6.34 -4.77
CA LYS A 86 15.97 6.57 -4.82
C LYS A 86 16.51 6.91 -3.44
N THR A 87 17.54 6.18 -3.03
CA THR A 87 18.23 6.36 -1.75
C THR A 87 19.73 6.40 -1.96
N PRO A 88 20.49 7.13 -1.10
CA PRO A 88 21.93 7.15 -1.21
C PRO A 88 22.56 5.84 -0.75
N ASP A 89 23.68 5.45 -1.38
CA ASP A 89 24.58 4.45 -0.86
C ASP A 89 25.57 5.07 0.16
N ARG A 90 26.52 4.26 0.67
CA ARG A 90 27.53 4.77 1.65
C ARG A 90 28.49 5.82 1.09
N GLN A 91 28.53 6.02 -0.24
CA GLN A 91 29.28 7.06 -0.92
C GLN A 91 28.43 8.28 -1.27
N GLY A 92 27.12 8.23 -0.95
CA GLY A 92 26.15 9.27 -1.30
C GLY A 92 25.62 9.18 -2.73
N GLN A 93 25.89 8.07 -3.46
CA GLN A 93 25.36 7.87 -4.80
C GLN A 93 23.90 7.43 -4.72
N MET A 94 23.02 8.24 -5.30
CA MET A 94 21.60 7.96 -5.37
C MET A 94 21.31 6.88 -6.41
N ASP A 95 20.55 5.85 -6.02
CA ASP A 95 20.08 4.83 -6.95
C ASP A 95 18.66 4.37 -6.59
N ASP A 96 17.94 3.90 -7.58
CA ASP A 96 16.59 3.36 -7.41
C ASP A 96 16.67 1.95 -6.81
N ILE A 97 15.98 1.74 -5.71
CA ILE A 97 16.02 0.46 -4.98
C ILE A 97 14.76 -0.38 -5.11
N VAL A 98 13.81 0.00 -5.97
CA VAL A 98 12.58 -0.76 -6.18
C VAL A 98 12.41 -1.18 -7.65
N LEU A 99 11.87 -2.39 -7.87
CA LEU A 99 11.51 -2.84 -9.21
C LEU A 99 10.22 -2.16 -9.67
N GLY A 100 10.10 -1.95 -10.96
CA GLY A 100 8.95 -1.31 -11.60
C GLY A 100 9.25 -0.90 -13.02
N PHE A 101 8.42 -0.02 -13.58
CA PHE A 101 8.57 0.48 -14.94
C PHE A 101 8.46 2.00 -15.00
N ASP A 102 8.99 2.60 -16.05
CA ASP A 102 8.90 4.04 -16.31
C ASP A 102 7.70 4.44 -17.18
N SER A 103 6.94 3.48 -17.68
CA SER A 103 5.75 3.72 -18.48
C SER A 103 4.51 3.00 -17.97
N LEU A 104 3.33 3.58 -18.19
CA LEU A 104 2.05 2.94 -17.88
C LEU A 104 1.79 1.72 -18.76
N ASP A 105 2.24 1.78 -20.03
CA ASP A 105 2.03 0.71 -21.00
C ASP A 105 2.68 -0.61 -20.55
N ASP A 106 3.81 -0.55 -19.86
CA ASP A 106 4.47 -1.72 -19.31
C ASP A 106 3.64 -2.35 -18.18
N TYR A 107 3.04 -1.54 -17.29
CA TYR A 107 2.11 -2.02 -16.25
C TYR A 107 0.79 -2.57 -16.81
N LEU A 108 0.39 -2.14 -18.01
CA LEU A 108 -0.82 -2.59 -18.70
C LEU A 108 -0.54 -3.70 -19.72
N SER A 109 0.72 -4.07 -19.94
CA SER A 109 1.12 -5.09 -20.91
C SER A 109 0.57 -6.47 -20.59
N ASP A 110 0.36 -7.29 -21.61
CA ASP A 110 -0.06 -8.69 -21.43
C ASP A 110 0.99 -9.50 -20.66
N ALA A 111 2.28 -9.23 -20.86
CA ALA A 111 3.38 -9.87 -20.15
C ALA A 111 3.29 -9.57 -18.65
N TYR A 112 3.06 -8.32 -18.26
CA TYR A 112 2.89 -7.95 -16.85
C TYR A 112 1.63 -8.56 -16.24
N ARG A 113 0.50 -8.52 -16.96
CA ARG A 113 -0.76 -9.12 -16.47
C ARG A 113 -0.64 -10.64 -16.29
N GLN A 114 0.08 -11.30 -17.18
CA GLN A 114 0.30 -12.76 -17.11
C GLN A 114 1.23 -13.13 -15.93
N ALA A 115 2.32 -12.39 -15.75
CA ALA A 115 3.26 -12.60 -14.64
C ALA A 115 2.69 -12.11 -13.31
N ASN A 116 1.93 -11.04 -13.34
CA ASN A 116 1.22 -10.35 -12.26
C ASN A 116 2.05 -10.23 -10.95
N PRO A 117 3.23 -9.60 -10.99
CA PRO A 117 4.13 -9.54 -9.84
C PRO A 117 3.75 -8.47 -8.83
N TYR A 118 2.76 -7.63 -9.09
CA TYR A 118 2.27 -6.54 -8.22
C TYR A 118 3.33 -5.49 -7.86
N PHE A 119 4.31 -5.22 -8.72
CA PHE A 119 5.41 -4.29 -8.44
C PHE A 119 4.94 -2.96 -7.85
N GLY A 120 5.38 -2.68 -6.60
CA GLY A 120 5.15 -1.42 -5.92
C GLY A 120 3.69 -1.08 -5.58
N ALA A 121 2.75 -1.99 -5.78
CA ALA A 121 1.33 -1.71 -5.69
C ALA A 121 0.76 -1.74 -4.26
N LEU A 122 -0.30 -0.96 -4.04
CA LEU A 122 -1.22 -1.15 -2.91
C LEU A 122 -2.03 -2.42 -3.14
N ILE A 123 -2.07 -3.28 -2.13
CA ILE A 123 -2.77 -4.54 -2.14
C ILE A 123 -4.01 -4.47 -1.26
N GLY A 124 -5.11 -4.94 -1.80
CA GLY A 124 -6.41 -5.01 -1.16
C GLY A 124 -7.48 -5.50 -2.16
N ARG A 125 -8.71 -5.78 -1.69
CA ARG A 125 -9.22 -5.58 -0.33
C ARG A 125 -8.54 -6.48 0.72
N TYR A 126 -8.00 -7.65 0.28
CA TYR A 126 -7.34 -8.63 1.13
C TYR A 126 -5.98 -9.02 0.55
N GLY A 127 -4.91 -8.63 1.23
CA GLY A 127 -3.55 -9.00 0.89
C GLY A 127 -3.26 -10.47 1.20
N ASN A 128 -2.39 -11.09 0.39
CA ASN A 128 -2.09 -12.51 0.41
C ASN A 128 -3.32 -13.38 0.06
N ARG A 129 -3.37 -14.64 0.53
CA ARG A 129 -4.30 -15.66 0.04
C ARG A 129 -5.52 -15.85 0.93
N ILE A 130 -6.65 -16.23 0.29
CA ILE A 130 -7.83 -16.81 0.91
C ILE A 130 -8.08 -18.17 0.25
N ALA A 131 -8.11 -19.23 1.04
CA ALA A 131 -8.21 -20.61 0.58
C ALA A 131 -9.52 -20.87 -0.19
N ASN A 132 -9.42 -21.55 -1.31
CA ASN A 132 -10.53 -21.98 -2.16
C ASN A 132 -11.45 -20.82 -2.60
N GLY A 133 -10.96 -19.60 -2.64
CA GLY A 133 -11.74 -18.44 -3.03
C GLY A 133 -12.98 -18.22 -2.17
N ARG A 134 -12.97 -18.54 -0.89
CA ARG A 134 -14.18 -18.43 -0.05
C ARG A 134 -13.87 -18.23 1.43
N PHE A 135 -14.82 -17.63 2.12
CA PHE A 135 -14.84 -17.54 3.58
C PHE A 135 -16.30 -17.52 4.05
N THR A 136 -16.53 -17.86 5.31
CA THR A 136 -17.86 -17.78 5.95
C THR A 136 -17.83 -16.69 7.01
N LEU A 137 -18.80 -15.77 6.94
CA LEU A 137 -18.96 -14.67 7.88
C LEU A 137 -20.45 -14.55 8.25
N ASP A 138 -20.76 -14.53 9.55
CA ASP A 138 -22.12 -14.41 10.09
C ASP A 138 -23.11 -15.45 9.50
N GLY A 139 -22.61 -16.67 9.21
CA GLY A 139 -23.39 -17.77 8.66
C GLY A 139 -23.60 -17.73 7.14
N GLU A 140 -23.14 -16.70 6.45
CA GLU A 140 -23.14 -16.56 4.99
C GLU A 140 -21.77 -16.92 4.41
N THR A 141 -21.74 -17.73 3.34
CA THR A 141 -20.52 -18.06 2.62
C THR A 141 -20.35 -17.14 1.42
N TYR A 142 -19.24 -16.43 1.37
CA TYR A 142 -18.84 -15.54 0.29
C TYR A 142 -17.87 -16.25 -0.65
N HIS A 143 -18.06 -16.06 -1.96
CA HIS A 143 -17.23 -16.61 -3.00
C HIS A 143 -16.47 -15.48 -3.70
N LEU A 144 -15.17 -15.64 -3.83
CA LEU A 144 -14.24 -14.71 -4.44
C LEU A 144 -13.67 -15.31 -5.73
N PRO A 145 -13.16 -14.51 -6.67
CA PRO A 145 -12.42 -15.02 -7.82
C PRO A 145 -11.21 -15.84 -7.38
N THR A 146 -10.93 -16.92 -8.12
CA THR A 146 -9.76 -17.78 -7.91
C THR A 146 -8.70 -17.45 -8.94
N ASN A 147 -7.92 -16.42 -8.68
CA ASN A 147 -6.87 -15.90 -9.55
C ASN A 147 -5.46 -16.49 -9.28
N ASP A 148 -5.38 -17.45 -8.34
CA ASP A 148 -4.13 -18.17 -8.02
C ASP A 148 -4.43 -19.66 -7.78
N GLY A 149 -4.59 -20.40 -8.87
CA GLY A 149 -5.05 -21.79 -8.83
C GLY A 149 -6.43 -21.89 -8.18
N PRO A 150 -6.61 -22.65 -7.08
CA PRO A 150 -7.88 -22.73 -6.37
C PRO A 150 -8.15 -21.55 -5.43
N ASN A 151 -7.18 -20.67 -5.21
CA ASN A 151 -7.20 -19.66 -4.18
C ASN A 151 -7.44 -18.24 -4.73
N THR A 152 -7.91 -17.35 -3.89
CA THR A 152 -7.86 -15.90 -4.16
C THR A 152 -6.53 -15.35 -3.67
N LEU A 153 -5.88 -14.52 -4.48
CA LEU A 153 -4.65 -13.81 -4.16
C LEU A 153 -4.85 -12.30 -4.32
N HIS A 154 -4.38 -11.53 -3.35
CA HIS A 154 -4.26 -10.07 -3.41
C HIS A 154 -5.53 -9.32 -3.82
N GLY A 155 -6.69 -9.82 -3.37
CA GLY A 155 -7.98 -9.16 -3.56
C GLY A 155 -8.77 -9.59 -4.79
N GLY A 156 -8.27 -10.57 -5.58
CA GLY A 156 -9.00 -11.15 -6.71
C GLY A 156 -8.45 -10.74 -8.08
N ASP A 157 -9.28 -10.84 -9.11
CA ASP A 157 -8.89 -10.62 -10.51
C ASP A 157 -8.52 -9.15 -10.78
N ILE A 158 -9.28 -8.22 -10.19
CA ILE A 158 -9.06 -6.77 -10.33
C ILE A 158 -9.01 -6.15 -8.93
N GLY A 159 -7.90 -6.39 -8.21
CA GLY A 159 -7.67 -5.84 -6.89
C GLY A 159 -7.30 -4.35 -6.87
N PHE A 160 -6.91 -3.85 -5.72
CA PHE A 160 -6.55 -2.44 -5.49
C PHE A 160 -5.36 -1.98 -6.34
N ASN A 161 -4.48 -2.89 -6.71
CA ASN A 161 -3.34 -2.67 -7.62
C ASN A 161 -3.73 -2.26 -9.05
N GLN A 162 -4.98 -2.51 -9.46
CA GLN A 162 -5.50 -2.18 -10.79
C GLN A 162 -6.58 -1.09 -10.76
N ARG A 163 -6.73 -0.39 -9.64
CA ARG A 163 -7.71 0.70 -9.50
C ARG A 163 -7.05 2.06 -9.66
N LEU A 164 -7.78 3.00 -10.25
CA LEU A 164 -7.37 4.40 -10.28
C LEU A 164 -7.82 5.06 -8.98
N TRP A 165 -6.86 5.48 -8.17
CA TRP A 165 -7.09 6.14 -6.89
C TRP A 165 -7.21 7.66 -7.09
N HIS A 166 -8.04 8.29 -6.28
CA HIS A 166 -7.96 9.73 -6.13
C HIS A 166 -6.74 10.08 -5.29
N ALA A 167 -5.94 11.03 -5.77
CA ALA A 167 -4.64 11.35 -5.18
C ALA A 167 -4.57 12.84 -4.82
N GLU A 168 -4.23 13.15 -3.58
CA GLU A 168 -4.06 14.50 -3.06
C GLU A 168 -2.67 14.67 -2.46
N PRO A 169 -1.79 15.50 -3.06
CA PRO A 169 -0.49 15.80 -2.48
C PRO A 169 -0.63 16.70 -1.25
N PHE A 170 0.25 16.49 -0.27
CA PHE A 170 0.29 17.29 0.94
C PHE A 170 1.70 17.55 1.44
N SER A 171 1.86 18.58 2.29
CA SER A 171 3.04 18.82 3.10
C SER A 171 2.61 19.14 4.52
N SER A 172 3.33 18.61 5.49
CA SER A 172 3.11 18.81 6.92
C SER A 172 4.45 19.01 7.64
N ALA A 173 4.40 19.20 8.95
CA ALA A 173 5.63 19.23 9.78
C ALA A 173 6.35 17.86 9.83
N GLU A 174 5.66 16.78 9.52
CA GLU A 174 6.21 15.42 9.56
C GLU A 174 6.87 15.01 8.22
N GLY A 175 6.56 15.72 7.12
CA GLY A 175 7.09 15.43 5.80
C GLY A 175 6.15 15.80 4.67
N ARG A 176 6.44 15.29 3.48
CA ARG A 176 5.70 15.52 2.24
C ARG A 176 5.14 14.20 1.74
N GLY A 177 3.99 14.25 1.11
CA GLY A 177 3.39 12.98 0.72
C GLY A 177 2.19 13.08 -0.18
N LEU A 178 1.54 11.93 -0.30
CA LEU A 178 0.36 11.71 -1.13
C LEU A 178 -0.70 10.97 -0.32
N VAL A 179 -1.91 11.50 -0.31
CA VAL A 179 -3.09 10.80 0.19
C VAL A 179 -3.78 10.15 -0.99
N LEU A 180 -3.97 8.86 -0.91
CA LEU A 180 -4.68 8.05 -1.89
C LEU A 180 -6.00 7.58 -1.30
N THR A 181 -7.12 7.79 -1.99
CA THR A 181 -8.44 7.33 -1.56
C THR A 181 -9.12 6.52 -2.66
N TYR A 182 -9.74 5.43 -2.24
CA TYR A 182 -10.54 4.57 -3.11
C TYR A 182 -11.74 4.02 -2.34
N THR A 183 -12.88 3.94 -3.01
CA THR A 183 -14.07 3.29 -2.46
C THR A 183 -14.39 2.05 -3.28
N SER A 184 -14.16 0.89 -2.67
CA SER A 184 -14.51 -0.41 -3.22
C SER A 184 -16.00 -0.68 -2.96
N ALA A 185 -16.76 -0.98 -4.01
CA ALA A 185 -18.20 -1.18 -3.93
C ALA A 185 -18.57 -2.44 -3.13
N ASP A 186 -19.81 -2.49 -2.62
CA ASP A 186 -20.36 -3.73 -2.05
C ASP A 186 -20.40 -4.81 -3.13
N GLY A 187 -19.82 -5.98 -2.84
CA GLY A 187 -19.72 -7.10 -3.78
C GLY A 187 -18.54 -7.01 -4.76
N GLU A 188 -17.70 -5.97 -4.70
CA GLU A 188 -16.49 -5.92 -5.54
C GLU A 188 -15.58 -7.11 -5.22
N GLU A 189 -15.18 -7.87 -6.27
CA GLU A 189 -14.43 -9.12 -6.15
C GLU A 189 -15.06 -10.14 -5.17
N GLY A 190 -16.38 -10.07 -4.95
CA GLY A 190 -17.13 -10.96 -4.06
C GLY A 190 -17.12 -10.56 -2.58
N PHE A 191 -16.38 -9.53 -2.19
CA PHE A 191 -16.32 -9.08 -0.79
C PHE A 191 -17.57 -8.29 -0.38
N PRO A 192 -18.18 -8.58 0.79
CA PRO A 192 -19.35 -7.84 1.28
C PRO A 192 -18.99 -6.44 1.77
N GLY A 193 -19.95 -5.54 1.65
CA GLY A 193 -19.87 -4.17 2.14
C GLY A 193 -19.08 -3.22 1.25
N ARG A 194 -19.51 -1.97 1.21
CA ARG A 194 -18.73 -0.88 0.61
C ARG A 194 -17.58 -0.54 1.54
N LEU A 195 -16.34 -0.58 1.04
CA LEU A 195 -15.14 -0.25 1.78
C LEU A 195 -14.57 1.08 1.29
N SER A 196 -14.54 2.09 2.16
CA SER A 196 -13.86 3.35 1.91
C SER A 196 -12.46 3.28 2.49
N THR A 197 -11.46 3.38 1.63
CA THR A 197 -10.03 3.22 1.98
C THR A 197 -9.29 4.52 1.76
N ARG A 198 -8.43 4.87 2.70
CA ARG A 198 -7.48 5.99 2.63
C ARG A 198 -6.09 5.46 2.99
N VAL A 199 -5.14 5.69 2.12
CA VAL A 199 -3.71 5.38 2.35
C VAL A 199 -2.92 6.66 2.19
N SER A 200 -2.04 7.00 3.14
CA SER A 200 -1.09 8.09 2.98
C SER A 200 0.33 7.56 2.90
N TYR A 201 1.08 8.04 1.93
CA TYR A 201 2.52 7.90 1.82
C TYR A 201 3.14 9.21 2.27
N THR A 202 3.94 9.19 3.33
CA THR A 202 4.67 10.35 3.84
C THR A 202 6.17 10.08 3.78
N LEU A 203 6.88 10.87 3.00
CA LEU A 203 8.35 10.87 2.98
C LEU A 203 8.83 11.95 3.95
N THR A 204 9.47 11.52 5.05
CA THR A 204 9.94 12.40 6.11
C THR A 204 11.37 12.86 5.86
N ASP A 205 11.78 13.95 6.55
CA ASP A 205 13.16 14.42 6.51
C ASP A 205 14.10 13.60 7.41
N ASP A 206 13.56 12.62 8.18
CA ASP A 206 14.32 11.58 8.87
C ASP A 206 14.62 10.35 7.97
N ASN A 207 14.39 10.47 6.67
CA ASN A 207 14.57 9.41 5.67
C ASN A 207 13.66 8.20 5.90
N GLU A 208 12.42 8.46 6.28
CA GLU A 208 11.40 7.43 6.43
C GLU A 208 10.31 7.58 5.38
N LEU A 209 9.84 6.47 4.85
CA LEU A 209 8.58 6.37 4.14
C LEU A 209 7.56 5.77 5.12
N VAL A 210 6.66 6.60 5.59
CA VAL A 210 5.55 6.19 6.46
C VAL A 210 4.32 5.91 5.61
N ILE A 211 3.76 4.71 5.73
CA ILE A 211 2.51 4.32 5.08
C ILE A 211 1.46 4.12 6.17
N ASP A 212 0.44 4.96 6.16
CA ASP A 212 -0.70 4.88 7.08
C ASP A 212 -1.95 4.43 6.30
N TYR A 213 -2.55 3.33 6.72
CA TYR A 213 -3.73 2.74 6.11
C TYR A 213 -4.93 2.94 7.02
N ARG A 214 -6.05 3.43 6.46
CA ARG A 214 -7.33 3.56 7.16
C ARG A 214 -8.46 3.08 6.26
N ALA A 215 -9.40 2.33 6.85
CA ALA A 215 -10.59 1.93 6.11
C ALA A 215 -11.82 1.85 7.03
N ARG A 216 -12.99 2.05 6.40
CA ARG A 216 -14.29 1.86 7.03
C ARG A 216 -15.22 1.12 6.07
N THR A 217 -16.06 0.29 6.63
CA THR A 217 -16.99 -0.54 5.86
C THR A 217 -18.45 -0.27 6.19
N SER A 218 -19.34 -0.57 5.25
CA SER A 218 -20.80 -0.50 5.47
C SER A 218 -21.39 -1.83 5.98
N ARG A 219 -20.64 -2.95 5.87
CA ARG A 219 -20.98 -4.29 6.38
C ARG A 219 -19.70 -4.96 6.86
N ALA A 220 -19.82 -5.92 7.77
CA ALA A 220 -18.68 -6.74 8.18
C ALA A 220 -18.00 -7.37 6.95
N THR A 221 -16.69 -7.28 6.88
CA THR A 221 -15.89 -7.76 5.73
C THR A 221 -14.44 -8.00 6.15
N PRO A 222 -13.74 -9.00 5.59
CA PRO A 222 -12.31 -9.14 5.82
C PRO A 222 -11.52 -8.01 5.11
N VAL A 223 -10.56 -7.42 5.83
CA VAL A 223 -9.65 -6.39 5.33
C VAL A 223 -8.23 -6.72 5.75
N ASN A 224 -7.31 -6.71 4.79
CA ASN A 224 -5.89 -6.89 5.01
C ASN A 224 -5.14 -6.10 3.94
N LEU A 225 -4.68 -4.89 4.27
CA LEU A 225 -4.02 -3.99 3.33
C LEU A 225 -2.51 -4.07 3.50
N THR A 226 -1.80 -4.08 2.38
CA THR A 226 -0.33 -4.06 2.37
C THR A 226 0.22 -3.35 1.14
N GLN A 227 1.54 -3.21 1.07
CA GLN A 227 2.27 -2.58 -0.02
C GLN A 227 3.31 -3.56 -0.56
N HIS A 228 3.34 -3.75 -1.90
CA HIS A 228 4.08 -4.82 -2.54
C HIS A 228 5.31 -4.33 -3.31
N SER A 229 6.12 -3.45 -2.71
CA SER A 229 7.40 -3.08 -3.30
C SER A 229 8.37 -4.24 -3.29
N TYR A 230 9.03 -4.44 -4.42
CA TYR A 230 10.19 -5.33 -4.52
C TYR A 230 11.46 -4.51 -4.37
N PHE A 231 12.20 -4.76 -3.31
CA PHE A 231 13.42 -4.05 -3.01
C PHE A 231 14.66 -4.80 -3.55
N ASN A 232 15.62 -4.04 -4.05
CA ASN A 232 16.99 -4.47 -4.26
C ASN A 232 17.92 -3.34 -3.82
N LEU A 233 18.55 -3.47 -2.64
CA LEU A 233 19.34 -2.39 -2.06
C LEU A 233 20.68 -2.17 -2.79
N GLN A 234 21.09 -3.08 -3.68
CA GLN A 234 22.23 -2.87 -4.57
C GLN A 234 21.89 -1.91 -5.72
N GLY A 235 20.61 -1.71 -6.00
CA GLY A 235 20.03 -0.95 -7.08
C GLY A 235 19.09 -1.77 -7.96
N GLU A 236 18.11 -1.11 -8.55
CA GLU A 236 17.17 -1.73 -9.48
C GLU A 236 17.91 -2.33 -10.69
N GLY A 237 17.56 -3.56 -11.05
CA GLY A 237 18.20 -4.26 -12.18
C GLY A 237 19.67 -4.66 -11.96
N SER A 238 20.20 -4.58 -10.73
CA SER A 238 21.57 -4.99 -10.40
C SER A 238 21.77 -6.50 -10.27
N GLY A 239 20.71 -7.29 -10.42
CA GLY A 239 20.73 -8.75 -10.32
C GLY A 239 20.14 -9.26 -9.02
N SER A 240 20.65 -10.40 -8.51
CA SER A 240 20.02 -11.13 -7.41
C SER A 240 20.23 -10.50 -6.04
N VAL A 241 19.20 -10.54 -5.19
CA VAL A 241 19.21 -10.08 -3.78
C VAL A 241 19.84 -11.11 -2.82
N LEU A 242 20.30 -12.26 -3.30
CA LEU A 242 20.72 -13.38 -2.45
C LEU A 242 21.93 -13.08 -1.57
N ASN A 243 22.77 -12.10 -1.94
CA ASN A 243 23.93 -11.67 -1.15
C ASN A 243 23.59 -10.64 -0.07
N GLN A 244 22.39 -10.10 -0.08
CA GLN A 244 21.91 -9.19 0.96
C GLN A 244 21.65 -9.95 2.26
N GLN A 245 21.78 -9.26 3.39
CA GLN A 245 21.52 -9.83 4.71
C GLN A 245 20.13 -9.40 5.16
N LEU A 246 19.38 -10.34 5.71
CA LEU A 246 18.05 -10.11 6.26
C LEU A 246 18.03 -10.52 7.74
N MET A 247 17.42 -9.69 8.56
CA MET A 247 16.98 -10.01 9.92
C MET A 247 15.46 -9.81 9.97
N ILE A 248 14.74 -10.74 10.63
CA ILE A 248 13.30 -10.64 10.90
C ILE A 248 13.09 -10.85 12.39
N ASN A 249 12.40 -9.91 13.03
CA ASN A 249 12.05 -9.97 14.45
C ASN A 249 10.85 -10.91 14.69
N ALA A 250 11.06 -12.20 14.45
CA ALA A 250 10.07 -13.25 14.60
C ALA A 250 10.71 -14.55 15.07
N SER A 251 10.11 -15.21 16.07
CA SER A 251 10.51 -16.55 16.52
C SER A 251 9.69 -17.66 15.89
N ALA A 252 8.65 -17.31 15.10
CA ALA A 252 7.76 -18.27 14.47
C ALA A 252 7.31 -17.79 13.09
N TYR A 253 6.78 -18.73 12.30
CA TYR A 253 6.19 -18.48 11.00
C TYR A 253 4.95 -19.38 10.81
N THR A 254 4.13 -19.10 9.81
CA THR A 254 2.98 -19.95 9.45
C THR A 254 3.39 -20.90 8.32
N PRO A 255 3.52 -22.22 8.58
CA PRO A 255 3.78 -23.20 7.53
C PRO A 255 2.64 -23.24 6.51
N ILE A 256 3.00 -23.48 5.26
CA ILE A 256 2.10 -23.52 4.12
C ILE A 256 1.94 -24.94 3.56
N ASP A 257 0.84 -25.17 2.85
CA ASP A 257 0.66 -26.33 1.99
C ASP A 257 1.25 -26.08 0.57
N GLU A 258 1.07 -27.04 -0.33
CA GLU A 258 1.57 -26.97 -1.71
C GLU A 258 0.91 -25.87 -2.56
N THR A 259 -0.24 -25.32 -2.11
CA THR A 259 -0.95 -24.20 -2.75
C THR A 259 -0.63 -22.86 -2.08
N LEU A 260 0.37 -22.83 -1.20
CA LEU A 260 0.84 -21.68 -0.42
C LEU A 260 -0.19 -21.14 0.58
N ILE A 261 -1.15 -21.95 0.97
CA ILE A 261 -2.13 -21.61 2.03
C ILE A 261 -1.54 -22.03 3.40
N PRO A 262 -1.62 -21.18 4.43
CA PRO A 262 -1.23 -21.56 5.78
C PRO A 262 -2.00 -22.79 6.29
N THR A 263 -1.27 -23.74 6.89
CA THR A 263 -1.89 -24.96 7.45
C THR A 263 -2.69 -24.73 8.74
N GLY A 264 -2.73 -23.48 9.23
CA GLY A 264 -3.31 -23.14 10.53
C GLY A 264 -2.33 -23.30 11.70
N ASN A 265 -1.16 -23.88 11.48
CA ASN A 265 -0.12 -24.03 12.49
C ASN A 265 0.78 -22.77 12.57
N ILE A 266 1.37 -22.58 13.74
CA ILE A 266 2.46 -21.61 13.98
C ILE A 266 3.67 -22.46 14.40
N ALA A 267 4.76 -22.36 13.65
CA ALA A 267 5.97 -23.18 13.85
C ALA A 267 7.15 -22.31 14.25
N ASP A 268 8.00 -22.82 15.15
CA ASP A 268 9.25 -22.17 15.55
C ASP A 268 10.22 -22.11 14.37
N VAL A 269 10.96 -20.98 14.26
CA VAL A 269 12.00 -20.80 13.23
C VAL A 269 13.33 -21.48 13.59
N SER A 270 13.57 -21.78 14.89
CA SER A 270 14.85 -22.32 15.37
C SER A 270 15.26 -23.59 14.65
N GLY A 271 16.50 -23.64 14.16
CA GLY A 271 17.03 -24.79 13.45
C GLY A 271 16.43 -25.05 12.08
N THR A 272 15.63 -24.10 11.56
CA THR A 272 15.03 -24.17 10.21
C THR A 272 15.70 -23.18 9.26
N PRO A 273 15.47 -23.28 7.94
CA PRO A 273 15.91 -22.26 6.98
C PRO A 273 15.31 -20.87 7.24
N PHE A 274 14.21 -20.80 8.00
CA PHE A 274 13.44 -19.56 8.30
C PHE A 274 13.97 -18.79 9.52
N ASP A 275 15.07 -19.21 10.15
CA ASP A 275 15.64 -18.53 11.30
C ASP A 275 16.43 -17.27 10.91
N PHE A 276 15.73 -16.16 10.73
CA PHE A 276 16.29 -14.84 10.45
C PHE A 276 16.34 -13.92 11.69
N ARG A 277 16.32 -14.46 12.90
CA ARG A 277 16.42 -13.66 14.13
C ARG A 277 17.72 -12.86 14.23
N GLU A 278 18.79 -13.35 13.60
CA GLU A 278 20.05 -12.64 13.41
C GLU A 278 20.28 -12.33 11.93
N PRO A 279 21.02 -11.25 11.60
CA PRO A 279 21.34 -10.92 10.21
C PRO A 279 21.95 -12.09 9.47
N THR A 280 21.25 -12.58 8.47
CA THR A 280 21.63 -13.78 7.72
C THR A 280 21.58 -13.51 6.23
N VAL A 281 22.60 -13.94 5.49
CA VAL A 281 22.62 -13.87 4.03
C VAL A 281 21.44 -14.64 3.45
N ILE A 282 20.60 -13.97 2.64
CA ILE A 282 19.34 -14.54 2.13
C ILE A 282 19.57 -15.88 1.41
N GLY A 283 20.62 -15.97 0.60
CA GLY A 283 20.95 -17.18 -0.15
C GLY A 283 21.50 -18.34 0.67
N ALA A 284 21.93 -18.10 1.92
CA ALA A 284 22.74 -19.08 2.67
C ALA A 284 22.03 -20.42 2.94
N ARG A 285 20.71 -20.42 3.04
CA ARG A 285 19.92 -21.61 3.42
C ARG A 285 18.90 -22.06 2.37
N LEU A 286 18.81 -21.37 1.22
CA LEU A 286 17.86 -21.71 0.15
C LEU A 286 18.10 -23.09 -0.49
N GLY A 287 19.33 -23.59 -0.44
CA GLY A 287 19.66 -24.91 -0.95
C GLY A 287 19.39 -26.08 0.01
N GLN A 288 18.90 -25.80 1.22
CA GLN A 288 18.57 -26.86 2.18
C GLN A 288 17.34 -27.66 1.74
N ARG A 289 17.38 -28.99 2.00
CA ARG A 289 16.20 -29.86 1.79
C ARG A 289 15.12 -29.50 2.84
N ASN A 290 14.12 -28.76 2.42
CA ASN A 290 13.01 -28.37 3.27
C ASN A 290 11.74 -28.28 2.44
N THR A 291 10.65 -28.91 2.91
CA THR A 291 9.38 -28.99 2.19
C THR A 291 8.76 -27.60 1.99
N GLN A 292 8.88 -26.70 2.96
CA GLN A 292 8.35 -25.35 2.88
C GLN A 292 9.06 -24.52 1.79
N LEU A 293 10.40 -24.60 1.74
CA LEU A 293 11.16 -23.99 0.64
C LEU A 293 10.82 -24.60 -0.73
N ALA A 294 10.53 -25.91 -0.78
CA ALA A 294 10.16 -26.58 -2.03
C ALA A 294 8.79 -26.11 -2.53
N TYR A 295 7.78 -25.96 -1.66
CA TYR A 295 6.45 -25.47 -2.03
C TYR A 295 6.53 -24.05 -2.60
N ALA A 296 7.22 -23.15 -1.92
CA ALA A 296 7.35 -21.76 -2.32
C ALA A 296 8.46 -21.49 -3.36
N LYS A 297 9.23 -22.50 -3.75
CA LYS A 297 10.43 -22.36 -4.60
C LYS A 297 11.47 -21.38 -4.01
N GLY A 298 11.46 -21.21 -2.71
CA GLY A 298 12.27 -20.26 -1.93
C GLY A 298 11.53 -19.75 -0.71
N TYR A 299 11.79 -18.52 -0.29
CA TYR A 299 11.01 -17.88 0.76
C TYR A 299 9.77 -17.22 0.15
N ASP A 300 8.62 -17.53 0.69
CA ASP A 300 7.32 -16.89 0.46
C ASP A 300 6.40 -17.24 1.65
N HIS A 301 6.78 -16.73 2.83
CA HIS A 301 6.17 -17.16 4.09
C HIS A 301 5.86 -15.96 4.97
N ASN A 302 4.76 -16.09 5.71
CA ASN A 302 4.39 -15.13 6.74
C ASN A 302 5.11 -15.47 8.06
N PHE A 303 5.86 -14.49 8.56
CA PHE A 303 6.53 -14.52 9.85
C PHE A 303 5.64 -13.90 10.93
N VAL A 304 5.54 -14.56 12.07
CA VAL A 304 4.79 -14.08 13.24
C VAL A 304 5.69 -13.13 14.04
N LEU A 305 5.43 -11.85 13.91
CA LEU A 305 6.28 -10.82 14.50
C LEU A 305 6.23 -10.83 16.03
N SER A 306 7.40 -10.71 16.65
CA SER A 306 7.54 -10.61 18.09
C SER A 306 7.15 -9.20 18.55
N LYS A 307 6.01 -9.09 19.25
CA LYS A 307 5.50 -7.83 19.78
C LYS A 307 5.25 -7.95 21.28
N ASN A 308 5.73 -6.97 22.04
CA ASN A 308 5.41 -6.87 23.47
C ASN A 308 4.01 -6.25 23.66
N PRO A 309 3.25 -6.63 24.68
CA PRO A 309 1.92 -6.10 24.94
C PRO A 309 1.84 -4.56 25.00
N GLY A 310 2.87 -3.88 25.51
CA GLY A 310 2.94 -2.42 25.57
C GLY A 310 3.24 -1.72 24.23
N GLN A 311 3.47 -2.48 23.17
CA GLN A 311 3.81 -1.97 21.84
C GLN A 311 2.66 -2.16 20.82
N ILE A 312 1.54 -2.70 21.27
CA ILE A 312 0.35 -2.87 20.41
C ILE A 312 -0.14 -1.49 19.97
N GLY A 313 -0.38 -1.33 18.67
CA GLY A 313 -0.83 -0.06 18.07
C GLY A 313 0.31 0.92 17.74
N HIS A 314 1.56 0.59 18.05
CA HIS A 314 2.73 1.37 17.63
C HIS A 314 3.60 0.55 16.65
N PRO A 315 4.20 1.18 15.62
CA PRO A 315 5.16 0.49 14.75
C PRO A 315 6.37 0.00 15.56
N THR A 316 6.68 -1.29 15.43
CA THR A 316 7.85 -1.92 16.03
C THR A 316 8.69 -2.57 14.97
N LEU A 317 10.02 -2.65 15.17
CA LEU A 317 10.94 -3.26 14.22
C LEU A 317 10.48 -4.67 13.87
N ALA A 318 10.21 -4.88 12.58
CA ALA A 318 9.81 -6.15 12.00
C ALA A 318 10.95 -6.82 11.24
N ALA A 319 11.67 -6.05 10.43
CA ALA A 319 12.77 -6.58 9.61
C ALA A 319 13.84 -5.52 9.36
N LYS A 320 15.05 -6.02 9.00
CA LYS A 320 16.17 -5.19 8.56
C LYS A 320 16.87 -5.90 7.40
N VAL A 321 17.07 -5.18 6.31
CA VAL A 321 17.87 -5.62 5.16
C VAL A 321 19.13 -4.77 5.05
N ILE A 322 20.25 -5.42 4.79
CA ILE A 322 21.54 -4.75 4.57
C ILE A 322 22.13 -5.28 3.27
N ASP A 323 22.48 -4.39 2.36
CA ASP A 323 23.30 -4.75 1.22
C ASP A 323 24.78 -4.44 1.53
N PRO A 324 25.64 -5.47 1.61
CA PRO A 324 27.05 -5.26 1.95
C PRO A 324 27.83 -4.46 0.89
N GLN A 325 27.38 -4.49 -0.36
CA GLN A 325 28.08 -3.84 -1.48
C GLN A 325 27.81 -2.34 -1.51
N SER A 326 26.56 -1.90 -1.55
CA SER A 326 26.19 -0.49 -1.54
C SER A 326 26.27 0.13 -0.14
N GLY A 327 26.14 -0.69 0.89
CA GLY A 327 25.99 -0.26 2.27
C GLY A 327 24.61 0.26 2.62
N ARG A 328 23.63 0.21 1.70
CA ARG A 328 22.27 0.61 1.99
C ARG A 328 21.64 -0.32 3.02
N VAL A 329 20.85 0.28 3.89
CA VAL A 329 20.10 -0.38 4.95
C VAL A 329 18.63 0.02 4.86
N LEU A 330 17.75 -0.97 4.87
CA LEU A 330 16.31 -0.81 5.00
C LEU A 330 15.86 -1.43 6.33
N GLU A 331 15.26 -0.62 7.21
CA GLU A 331 14.55 -1.10 8.38
C GLU A 331 13.04 -0.97 8.15
N VAL A 332 12.29 -2.01 8.51
CA VAL A 332 10.83 -2.05 8.42
C VAL A 332 10.26 -2.14 9.83
N ALA A 333 9.45 -1.16 10.21
CA ALA A 333 8.68 -1.19 11.44
C ALA A 333 7.19 -1.17 11.12
N THR A 334 6.36 -1.88 11.90
CA THR A 334 4.92 -1.97 11.60
C THR A 334 4.07 -2.20 12.83
N THR A 335 2.79 -1.82 12.74
CA THR A 335 1.74 -2.20 13.72
C THR A 335 1.19 -3.60 13.42
N GLU A 336 1.40 -4.15 12.22
CA GLU A 336 0.88 -5.45 11.79
C GLU A 336 1.46 -6.63 12.59
N PRO A 337 0.71 -7.72 12.78
CA PRO A 337 1.15 -8.90 13.53
C PRO A 337 2.08 -9.80 12.71
N GLY A 338 2.13 -9.66 11.41
CA GLY A 338 2.88 -10.51 10.49
C GLY A 338 3.67 -9.75 9.46
N LEU A 339 4.61 -10.45 8.86
CA LEU A 339 5.42 -10.00 7.75
C LEU A 339 5.59 -11.14 6.75
N GLN A 340 5.11 -10.98 5.52
CA GLN A 340 5.44 -11.87 4.43
C GLN A 340 6.83 -11.51 3.90
N PHE A 341 7.74 -12.47 3.90
CA PHE A 341 9.01 -12.36 3.20
C PHE A 341 8.97 -13.21 1.94
N TYR A 342 9.10 -12.54 0.79
CA TYR A 342 9.14 -13.14 -0.53
C TYR A 342 10.48 -12.85 -1.20
N SER A 343 11.18 -13.88 -1.66
CA SER A 343 12.53 -13.76 -2.23
C SER A 343 12.56 -13.68 -3.77
N GLY A 344 11.47 -13.25 -4.42
CA GLY A 344 11.41 -13.04 -5.87
C GLY A 344 11.50 -14.33 -6.70
N ASN A 345 10.91 -15.42 -6.20
CA ASN A 345 11.06 -16.78 -6.73
C ASN A 345 10.46 -16.98 -8.12
N PHE A 346 9.48 -16.16 -8.51
CA PHE A 346 8.75 -16.29 -9.78
C PHE A 346 9.18 -15.26 -10.85
N LEU A 347 10.15 -14.40 -10.55
CA LEU A 347 10.78 -13.54 -11.56
C LEU A 347 11.63 -14.41 -12.48
N ASP A 348 11.40 -14.36 -13.79
CA ASP A 348 11.99 -15.26 -14.78
C ASP A 348 12.77 -14.55 -15.89
N GLY A 349 12.84 -13.21 -15.86
CA GLY A 349 13.49 -12.39 -16.87
C GLY A 349 12.61 -12.01 -18.05
N SER A 350 11.34 -12.41 -18.09
CA SER A 350 10.40 -12.03 -19.13
C SER A 350 9.99 -10.56 -19.07
N LEU A 351 10.02 -9.97 -17.86
CA LEU A 351 9.73 -8.57 -17.65
C LEU A 351 11.02 -7.74 -17.74
N ILE A 352 11.01 -6.76 -18.64
CA ILE A 352 12.13 -5.83 -18.83
C ILE A 352 11.85 -4.57 -18.03
N GLY A 353 12.64 -4.35 -16.99
CA GLY A 353 12.49 -3.21 -16.10
C GLY A 353 13.05 -1.92 -16.63
N LYS A 354 13.22 -0.96 -15.74
CA LYS A 354 13.84 0.34 -16.01
C LYS A 354 15.25 0.14 -16.57
N ASN A 355 15.68 1.06 -17.43
CA ASN A 355 17.00 0.97 -18.11
C ASN A 355 17.19 -0.27 -19.00
N GLY A 356 16.12 -0.97 -19.40
CA GLY A 356 16.17 -2.11 -20.31
C GLY A 356 16.77 -3.37 -19.69
N ARG A 357 16.79 -3.49 -18.35
CA ARG A 357 17.32 -4.66 -17.64
C ARG A 357 16.23 -5.66 -17.32
N PRO A 358 16.43 -6.96 -17.61
CA PRO A 358 15.43 -7.99 -17.27
C PRO A 358 15.37 -8.24 -15.76
N TYR A 359 14.17 -8.42 -15.22
CA TYR A 359 13.95 -8.84 -13.84
C TYR A 359 14.08 -10.37 -13.76
N THR A 360 15.29 -10.82 -13.56
CA THR A 360 15.63 -12.23 -13.47
C THR A 360 15.27 -12.83 -12.11
N HIS A 361 15.37 -14.14 -11.99
CA HIS A 361 15.12 -14.90 -10.76
C HIS A 361 15.79 -14.24 -9.56
N ARG A 362 14.97 -13.86 -8.56
CA ARG A 362 15.41 -13.25 -7.30
C ARG A 362 16.12 -11.89 -7.45
N SER A 363 15.77 -11.11 -8.44
CA SER A 363 16.31 -9.76 -8.62
C SER A 363 15.66 -8.70 -7.71
N GLY A 364 14.67 -9.09 -6.90
CA GLY A 364 14.04 -8.27 -5.87
C GLY A 364 13.44 -9.12 -4.77
N LEU A 365 13.26 -8.54 -3.59
CA LEU A 365 12.58 -9.14 -2.44
C LEU A 365 11.41 -8.27 -2.00
N ALA A 366 10.32 -8.87 -1.50
CA ALA A 366 9.21 -8.15 -0.89
C ALA A 366 9.13 -8.43 0.62
N LEU A 367 8.76 -7.39 1.36
CA LEU A 367 8.52 -7.40 2.81
C LEU A 367 7.14 -6.80 3.06
N GLU A 368 6.11 -7.64 3.01
CA GLU A 368 4.72 -7.22 3.11
C GLU A 368 4.25 -7.33 4.55
N THR A 369 4.08 -6.19 5.20
CA THR A 369 3.51 -6.14 6.55
C THR A 369 2.01 -6.36 6.47
N GLN A 370 1.48 -7.32 7.23
CA GLN A 370 0.12 -7.79 7.05
C GLN A 370 -0.41 -8.56 8.27
N HIS A 371 -1.73 -8.81 8.29
CA HIS A 371 -2.30 -9.92 9.04
C HIS A 371 -1.96 -11.24 8.34
N PHE A 372 -2.11 -12.36 9.05
CA PHE A 372 -1.73 -13.66 8.50
C PHE A 372 -2.62 -14.03 7.32
N PRO A 373 -2.07 -14.67 6.27
CA PRO A 373 -2.85 -15.16 5.14
C PRO A 373 -3.95 -16.13 5.60
N ASP A 374 -5.07 -16.16 4.88
CA ASP A 374 -6.23 -17.01 5.14
C ASP A 374 -6.88 -16.84 6.52
N SER A 375 -6.62 -15.74 7.23
CA SER A 375 -7.18 -15.47 8.57
C SER A 375 -8.72 -15.62 8.64
N PRO A 376 -9.53 -15.26 7.62
CA PRO A 376 -10.97 -15.49 7.67
C PRO A 376 -11.37 -16.97 7.84
N ASN A 377 -10.51 -17.91 7.44
CA ASN A 377 -10.73 -19.35 7.55
C ASN A 377 -9.94 -20.00 8.70
N GLN A 378 -9.10 -19.23 9.42
CA GLN A 378 -8.21 -19.73 10.47
C GLN A 378 -8.58 -19.11 11.82
N PRO A 379 -9.43 -19.74 12.63
CA PRO A 379 -9.97 -19.13 13.85
C PRO A 379 -8.92 -18.85 14.94
N ASN A 380 -7.74 -19.44 14.85
CA ASN A 380 -6.61 -19.22 15.75
C ASN A 380 -5.66 -18.09 15.29
N PHE A 381 -5.89 -17.53 14.10
CA PHE A 381 -5.13 -16.38 13.61
C PHE A 381 -5.76 -15.05 14.05
N PRO A 382 -5.01 -13.96 14.10
CA PRO A 382 -5.57 -12.63 14.35
C PRO A 382 -6.71 -12.33 13.36
N SER A 383 -7.84 -11.83 13.89
CA SER A 383 -9.02 -11.54 13.05
C SER A 383 -8.74 -10.39 12.09
N THR A 384 -9.19 -10.56 10.85
CA THR A 384 -9.16 -9.53 9.80
C THR A 384 -10.54 -8.94 9.52
N ILE A 385 -11.55 -9.31 10.30
CA ILE A 385 -12.92 -8.82 10.08
C ILE A 385 -13.07 -7.41 10.62
N LEU A 386 -13.37 -6.49 9.71
CA LEU A 386 -13.72 -5.11 10.01
C LEU A 386 -15.25 -4.98 10.07
N LYS A 387 -15.78 -4.40 11.15
CA LYS A 387 -17.22 -4.14 11.32
C LYS A 387 -17.54 -2.67 11.02
N PRO A 388 -18.82 -2.34 10.72
CA PRO A 388 -19.23 -0.98 10.37
C PRO A 388 -18.88 0.11 11.39
N GLU A 389 -18.91 -0.23 12.68
CA GLU A 389 -18.59 0.69 13.78
C GLU A 389 -17.09 0.86 14.03
N GLU A 390 -16.26 0.04 13.39
CA GLU A 390 -14.81 0.03 13.59
C GLU A 390 -14.10 0.84 12.50
N THR A 391 -12.86 1.19 12.77
CA THR A 391 -11.93 1.74 11.79
C THR A 391 -10.73 0.82 11.70
N TYR A 392 -10.49 0.26 10.51
CA TYR A 392 -9.20 -0.37 10.22
C TYR A 392 -8.10 0.68 10.26
N HIS A 393 -7.03 0.41 10.97
CA HIS A 393 -5.86 1.25 11.01
C HIS A 393 -4.60 0.40 11.11
N SER A 394 -3.68 0.62 10.19
CA SER A 394 -2.37 -0.01 10.17
C SER A 394 -1.32 1.01 9.75
N GLN A 395 -0.11 0.86 10.23
CA GLN A 395 1.02 1.71 9.86
C GLN A 395 2.28 0.89 9.62
N THR A 396 3.00 1.23 8.57
CA THR A 396 4.32 0.68 8.25
C THR A 396 5.29 1.82 7.98
N VAL A 397 6.49 1.69 8.52
CA VAL A 397 7.57 2.65 8.36
C VAL A 397 8.76 1.94 7.72
N TYR A 398 9.19 2.42 6.57
CA TYR A 398 10.44 2.04 5.93
C TYR A 398 11.47 3.13 6.21
N ARG A 399 12.53 2.81 6.95
CA ARG A 399 13.62 3.72 7.25
C ARG A 399 14.83 3.39 6.40
N PHE A 400 15.37 4.38 5.70
CA PHE A 400 16.52 4.26 4.82
C PHE A 400 17.75 4.87 5.48
N SER A 401 18.84 4.10 5.52
CA SER A 401 20.14 4.55 6.03
C SER A 401 21.28 3.82 5.33
N THR A 402 22.50 4.07 5.76
CA THR A 402 23.67 3.37 5.25
C THR A 402 24.54 2.87 6.41
N THR A 403 25.23 1.73 6.19
CA THR A 403 26.32 1.31 7.06
C THR A 403 27.46 2.33 6.96
N GLN A 404 28.12 2.66 8.08
CA GLN A 404 29.34 3.47 8.04
C GLN A 404 30.38 2.77 7.15
N ALA A 405 31.13 3.57 6.38
CA ALA A 405 32.29 3.04 5.68
C ALA A 405 33.21 2.39 6.70
N MET A 406 33.55 1.10 6.51
CA MET A 406 34.62 0.51 7.32
C MET A 406 35.88 1.32 7.04
N THR A 407 36.33 2.10 8.01
CA THR A 407 37.65 2.70 7.99
C THR A 407 38.60 1.51 7.94
N GLN A 408 39.25 1.31 6.80
CA GLN A 408 40.35 0.35 6.72
C GLN A 408 41.34 0.81 7.79
N ALA A 409 41.47 0.04 8.86
CA ALA A 409 42.55 0.17 9.79
C ALA A 409 43.81 -0.05 8.94
N SER A 410 44.50 1.05 8.61
CA SER A 410 45.83 0.99 8.04
C SER A 410 46.72 0.29 9.06
N SER A 411 47.00 -0.99 8.80
CA SER A 411 48.07 -1.70 9.47
C SER A 411 49.38 -1.05 9.01
N TYR A 412 49.97 -0.27 9.88
CA TYR A 412 51.37 0.05 9.82
C TYR A 412 52.17 -1.08 10.50
#